data_a83b74b7e85c98b150f71eabaac6c9bc
#
_entry.id   a83b74b7e85c98b150f71eabaac6c9bc
#
_cell.length_a   1.000
_cell.length_b   1.000
_cell.length_c   1.000
_cell.angle_alpha   90.00
_cell.angle_beta   90.00
_cell.angle_gamma   90.00
#
_symmetry.space_group_name_H-M   'P 1'
#
loop_
_entity.id
_entity.type
_entity.pdbx_description
1 polymer ?
#
loop_
_entity_poly.entity_id
_entity_poly.type
_entity_poly.pdbx_seq_one_letter_code
_entity_poly.pdbx_strand_id
1 'polypeptide(L)'
;MNRSKIIFTVCTNNYLAQASVLAKSVKDIAPDYTFYLFLADEFNGDINYTALENINFINWQTLPIDCNDLKDKFDVIELSTAIKASCFKYLFATFSPEIVHYLDPDIKLFSSLDKLDSYFESSSILLTPHIHSPIKPQEGSPNENLFLRHGLYNLGYLGLKKSAVSDKALDWWEDRCLTMGFNNPKYGFFVDQLWMNYIPIFYPKETHIMLDMGYNMGPWNLHERSLNFKDSA
;
A
#
# COMPACT_ATOMS: atom_id res chain seq x y z
N MET A 1 -20.07 -17.82 6.35
CA MET A 1 -20.09 -16.85 5.24
C MET A 1 -18.65 -16.57 4.88
N ASN A 2 -18.27 -16.82 3.63
CA ASN A 2 -16.90 -16.48 3.17
C ASN A 2 -16.80 -14.95 3.20
N ARG A 3 -15.96 -14.41 4.07
CA ARG A 3 -15.79 -12.96 4.24
C ARG A 3 -14.98 -12.46 3.06
N SER A 4 -15.46 -11.46 2.35
CA SER A 4 -14.78 -10.97 1.15
C SER A 4 -13.49 -10.25 1.54
N LYS A 5 -12.41 -10.57 0.84
CA LYS A 5 -11.10 -9.98 1.01
C LYS A 5 -10.68 -9.29 -0.28
N ILE A 6 -10.06 -8.14 -0.16
CA ILE A 6 -9.64 -7.34 -1.31
C ILE A 6 -8.16 -7.02 -1.22
N ILE A 7 -7.47 -7.12 -2.35
CA ILE A 7 -6.18 -6.52 -2.59
C ILE A 7 -6.38 -5.40 -3.62
N PHE A 8 -5.74 -4.25 -3.41
CA PHE A 8 -5.75 -3.22 -4.43
C PHE A 8 -4.39 -2.55 -4.61
N THR A 9 -4.24 -1.91 -5.75
CA THR A 9 -3.12 -1.04 -6.08
C THR A 9 -3.61 0.27 -6.68
N VAL A 10 -2.73 1.27 -6.70
CA VAL A 10 -2.93 2.55 -7.39
C VAL A 10 -1.78 2.74 -8.35
N CYS A 11 -2.05 2.98 -9.63
CA CYS A 11 -1.00 3.31 -10.58
C CYS A 11 -1.52 4.12 -11.76
N THR A 12 -0.59 4.70 -12.51
CA THR A 12 -0.82 5.35 -13.80
C THR A 12 -0.61 4.36 -14.95
N ASN A 13 -0.95 4.77 -16.17
CA ASN A 13 -0.88 3.91 -17.36
C ASN A 13 0.51 3.32 -17.63
N ASN A 14 1.57 4.04 -17.31
CA ASN A 14 2.95 3.58 -17.49
C ASN A 14 3.39 2.47 -16.53
N TYR A 15 2.62 2.19 -15.45
CA TYR A 15 2.89 1.13 -14.49
C TYR A 15 2.00 -0.12 -14.69
N LEU A 16 1.17 -0.16 -15.72
CA LEU A 16 0.24 -1.27 -15.97
C LEU A 16 0.94 -2.63 -16.17
N ALA A 17 2.14 -2.62 -16.75
CA ALA A 17 2.92 -3.85 -16.92
C ALA A 17 3.32 -4.46 -15.56
N GLN A 18 3.79 -3.63 -14.63
CA GLN A 18 4.14 -4.04 -13.27
C GLN A 18 2.88 -4.50 -12.51
N ALA A 19 1.80 -3.70 -12.57
CA ALA A 19 0.53 -4.05 -11.94
C ALA A 19 -0.05 -5.37 -12.47
N SER A 20 0.17 -5.72 -13.74
CA SER A 20 -0.23 -7.01 -14.31
C SER A 20 0.54 -8.19 -13.71
N VAL A 21 1.84 -8.00 -13.40
CA VAL A 21 2.64 -9.00 -12.69
C VAL A 21 2.12 -9.20 -11.26
N LEU A 22 1.78 -8.10 -10.57
CA LEU A 22 1.16 -8.17 -9.25
C LEU A 22 -0.18 -8.91 -9.34
N ALA A 23 -1.09 -8.51 -10.23
CA ALA A 23 -2.41 -9.13 -10.41
C ALA A 23 -2.32 -10.63 -10.68
N LYS A 24 -1.38 -11.04 -11.56
CA LYS A 24 -1.11 -12.45 -11.82
C LYS A 24 -0.65 -13.17 -10.56
N SER A 25 0.27 -12.60 -9.80
CA SER A 25 0.76 -13.21 -8.56
C SER A 25 -0.34 -13.33 -7.49
N VAL A 26 -1.24 -12.35 -7.40
CA VAL A 26 -2.43 -12.43 -6.54
C VAL A 26 -3.32 -13.59 -6.97
N LYS A 27 -3.62 -13.72 -8.27
CA LYS A 27 -4.44 -14.81 -8.80
C LYS A 27 -3.85 -16.17 -8.49
N ASP A 28 -2.53 -16.32 -8.65
CA ASP A 28 -1.85 -17.61 -8.49
C ASP A 28 -1.69 -18.01 -7.01
N ILE A 29 -1.53 -17.05 -6.10
CA ILE A 29 -1.10 -17.29 -4.70
C ILE A 29 -2.19 -16.99 -3.68
N ALA A 30 -3.06 -16.02 -3.94
CA ALA A 30 -4.14 -15.58 -3.06
C ALA A 30 -5.49 -15.55 -3.81
N PRO A 31 -5.97 -16.69 -4.37
CA PRO A 31 -7.15 -16.72 -5.26
C PRO A 31 -8.48 -16.40 -4.55
N ASP A 32 -8.50 -16.36 -3.23
CA ASP A 32 -9.64 -15.95 -2.39
C ASP A 32 -9.77 -14.42 -2.27
N TYR A 33 -8.80 -13.67 -2.79
CA TYR A 33 -8.84 -12.22 -2.85
C TYR A 33 -9.36 -11.73 -4.21
N THR A 34 -10.17 -10.67 -4.17
CA THR A 34 -10.50 -9.89 -5.38
C THR A 34 -9.47 -8.77 -5.56
N PHE A 35 -8.89 -8.66 -6.75
CA PHE A 35 -7.89 -7.64 -7.05
C PHE A 35 -8.50 -6.44 -7.77
N TYR A 36 -8.27 -5.23 -7.26
CA TYR A 36 -8.68 -3.96 -7.86
C TYR A 36 -7.46 -3.09 -8.18
N LEU A 37 -7.58 -2.32 -9.26
CA LEU A 37 -6.60 -1.30 -9.62
C LEU A 37 -7.32 0.03 -9.78
N PHE A 38 -6.96 1.01 -8.95
CA PHE A 38 -7.35 2.39 -9.15
C PHE A 38 -6.40 3.03 -10.15
N LEU A 39 -6.92 3.37 -11.33
CA LEU A 39 -6.15 4.03 -12.37
C LEU A 39 -6.09 5.53 -12.04
N ALA A 40 -4.91 6.01 -11.62
CA ALA A 40 -4.63 7.41 -11.28
C ALA A 40 -4.33 8.26 -12.54
N ASP A 41 -4.93 7.88 -13.64
CA ASP A 41 -4.86 8.49 -14.95
C ASP A 41 -6.25 8.49 -15.60
N GLU A 42 -6.35 9.12 -16.75
CA GLU A 42 -7.48 8.90 -17.65
C GLU A 42 -7.28 7.62 -18.46
N PHE A 43 -8.39 6.94 -18.78
CA PHE A 43 -8.33 5.80 -19.69
C PHE A 43 -7.81 6.23 -21.05
N ASN A 44 -6.76 5.57 -21.51
CA ASN A 44 -6.14 5.82 -22.80
C ASN A 44 -6.73 4.88 -23.86
N GLY A 45 -7.30 5.41 -24.94
CA GLY A 45 -7.91 4.62 -26.03
C GLY A 45 -6.94 3.70 -26.77
N ASP A 46 -5.63 3.93 -26.67
CA ASP A 46 -4.59 3.11 -27.29
C ASP A 46 -4.24 1.86 -26.45
N ILE A 47 -4.75 1.79 -25.22
CA ILE A 47 -4.49 0.67 -24.29
C ILE A 47 -5.70 -0.25 -24.25
N ASN A 48 -5.47 -1.54 -24.52
CA ASN A 48 -6.50 -2.57 -24.36
C ASN A 48 -6.55 -3.07 -22.91
N TYR A 49 -7.29 -2.38 -22.05
CA TYR A 49 -7.45 -2.74 -20.64
C TYR A 49 -8.14 -4.10 -20.44
N THR A 50 -8.98 -4.52 -21.39
CA THR A 50 -9.67 -5.82 -21.28
C THR A 50 -8.74 -7.00 -21.52
N ALA A 51 -7.57 -6.78 -22.11
CA ALA A 51 -6.52 -7.79 -22.24
C ALA A 51 -5.68 -7.96 -20.98
N LEU A 52 -5.82 -7.05 -19.99
CA LEU A 52 -5.14 -7.14 -18.71
C LEU A 52 -5.95 -7.98 -17.74
N GLU A 53 -5.66 -9.29 -17.77
CA GLU A 53 -6.42 -10.28 -17.03
C GLU A 53 -6.30 -10.12 -15.51
N ASN A 54 -7.35 -10.53 -14.78
CA ASN A 54 -7.44 -10.56 -13.31
C ASN A 54 -7.38 -9.18 -12.65
N ILE A 55 -7.66 -8.09 -13.37
CA ILE A 55 -7.70 -6.73 -12.85
C ILE A 55 -9.12 -6.17 -12.95
N ASN A 56 -9.68 -5.73 -11.83
CA ASN A 56 -10.89 -4.94 -11.80
C ASN A 56 -10.48 -3.46 -11.75
N PHE A 57 -10.62 -2.76 -12.87
CA PHE A 57 -10.26 -1.34 -12.98
C PHE A 57 -11.32 -0.44 -12.35
N ILE A 58 -10.85 0.54 -11.58
CA ILE A 58 -11.66 1.66 -11.08
C ILE A 58 -10.94 2.95 -11.47
N ASN A 59 -11.65 3.88 -12.12
CA ASN A 59 -11.10 5.20 -12.36
C ASN A 59 -11.06 5.97 -11.03
N TRP A 60 -9.92 6.56 -10.66
CA TRP A 60 -9.77 7.31 -9.43
C TRP A 60 -10.73 8.50 -9.32
N GLN A 61 -11.23 9.04 -10.44
CA GLN A 61 -12.21 10.10 -10.45
C GLN A 61 -13.60 9.68 -9.94
N THR A 62 -13.83 8.38 -9.70
CA THR A 62 -15.04 7.88 -9.03
C THR A 62 -15.00 8.04 -7.51
N LEU A 63 -13.84 8.37 -6.95
CA LEU A 63 -13.70 8.60 -5.52
C LEU A 63 -14.49 9.85 -5.10
N PRO A 64 -15.12 9.84 -3.91
CA PRO A 64 -15.93 10.96 -3.41
C PRO A 64 -15.04 12.10 -2.84
N ILE A 65 -14.10 12.60 -3.64
CA ILE A 65 -13.14 13.65 -3.31
C ILE A 65 -13.11 14.72 -4.40
N ASP A 66 -12.56 15.90 -4.13
CA ASP A 66 -12.42 16.94 -5.15
C ASP A 66 -11.24 16.63 -6.10
N CYS A 67 -11.54 15.84 -7.15
CA CYS A 67 -10.54 15.40 -8.11
C CYS A 67 -9.90 16.56 -8.90
N ASN A 68 -10.61 17.68 -9.09
CA ASN A 68 -10.07 18.81 -9.83
C ASN A 68 -9.03 19.57 -8.98
N ASP A 69 -9.35 19.83 -7.70
CA ASP A 69 -8.39 20.42 -6.77
C ASP A 69 -7.10 19.60 -6.70
N LEU A 70 -7.23 18.27 -6.62
CA LEU A 70 -6.07 17.39 -6.51
C LEU A 70 -5.22 17.34 -7.77
N LYS A 71 -5.83 17.39 -8.97
CA LYS A 71 -5.10 17.48 -10.25
C LYS A 71 -4.27 18.77 -10.36
N ASP A 72 -4.80 19.87 -9.87
CA ASP A 72 -4.12 21.16 -9.92
C ASP A 72 -3.03 21.28 -8.86
N LYS A 73 -3.18 20.55 -7.75
CA LYS A 73 -2.34 20.64 -6.55
C LYS A 73 -1.15 19.72 -6.55
N PHE A 74 -1.30 18.49 -7.05
CA PHE A 74 -0.34 17.41 -6.89
C PHE A 74 0.29 16.98 -8.20
N ASP A 75 1.57 16.63 -8.16
CA ASP A 75 2.17 15.87 -9.25
C ASP A 75 1.65 14.42 -9.27
N VAL A 76 2.08 13.65 -10.27
CA VAL A 76 1.57 12.28 -10.47
C VAL A 76 1.92 11.33 -9.32
N ILE A 77 3.06 11.53 -8.66
CA ILE A 77 3.49 10.70 -7.51
C ILE A 77 2.68 11.10 -6.27
N GLU A 78 2.58 12.39 -6.02
CA GLU A 78 1.81 12.94 -4.92
C GLU A 78 0.34 12.53 -5.02
N LEU A 79 -0.25 12.65 -6.21
CA LEU A 79 -1.64 12.23 -6.46
C LEU A 79 -1.84 10.74 -6.21
N SER A 80 -1.01 9.89 -6.81
CA SER A 80 -1.14 8.42 -6.69
C SER A 80 -1.03 7.94 -5.24
N THR A 81 -0.25 8.65 -4.42
CA THR A 81 -0.11 8.33 -2.99
C THR A 81 -1.21 8.97 -2.15
N ALA A 82 -1.59 10.22 -2.44
CA ALA A 82 -2.61 10.94 -1.67
C ALA A 82 -3.99 10.27 -1.67
N ILE A 83 -4.37 9.63 -2.77
CA ILE A 83 -5.69 8.98 -2.90
C ILE A 83 -5.79 7.60 -2.25
N LYS A 84 -4.70 7.01 -1.73
CA LYS A 84 -4.72 5.65 -1.16
C LYS A 84 -5.75 5.49 -0.04
N ALA A 85 -5.83 6.45 0.88
CA ALA A 85 -6.81 6.42 1.96
C ALA A 85 -8.26 6.46 1.43
N SER A 86 -8.53 7.30 0.44
CA SER A 86 -9.83 7.38 -0.23
C SER A 86 -10.20 6.10 -0.96
N CYS A 87 -9.20 5.41 -1.56
CA CYS A 87 -9.40 4.10 -2.18
C CYS A 87 -9.84 3.04 -1.14
N PHE A 88 -9.18 2.98 0.02
CA PHE A 88 -9.60 2.10 1.12
C PHE A 88 -11.05 2.38 1.54
N LYS A 89 -11.40 3.64 1.77
CA LYS A 89 -12.76 4.06 2.16
C LYS A 89 -13.79 3.66 1.11
N TYR A 90 -13.49 3.90 -0.16
CA TYR A 90 -14.33 3.52 -1.28
C TYR A 90 -14.59 2.02 -1.32
N LEU A 91 -13.54 1.19 -1.19
CA LEU A 91 -13.66 -0.26 -1.19
C LEU A 91 -14.48 -0.77 -0.03
N PHE A 92 -14.26 -0.25 1.19
CA PHE A 92 -15.04 -0.62 2.37
C PHE A 92 -16.52 -0.21 2.24
N ALA A 93 -16.80 0.95 1.67
CA ALA A 93 -18.17 1.43 1.48
C ALA A 93 -18.91 0.67 0.38
N THR A 94 -18.23 0.37 -0.74
CA THR A 94 -18.88 -0.19 -1.93
C THR A 94 -19.05 -1.70 -1.85
N PHE A 95 -18.04 -2.42 -1.37
CA PHE A 95 -18.00 -3.89 -1.41
C PHE A 95 -18.12 -4.55 -0.03
N SER A 96 -18.03 -3.75 1.04
CA SER A 96 -18.13 -4.23 2.43
C SER A 96 -17.17 -5.40 2.75
N PRO A 97 -15.90 -5.39 2.31
CA PRO A 97 -14.96 -6.44 2.64
C PRO A 97 -14.63 -6.44 4.14
N GLU A 98 -14.19 -7.59 4.66
CA GLU A 98 -13.63 -7.66 6.02
C GLU A 98 -12.21 -7.10 6.07
N ILE A 99 -11.39 -7.44 5.07
CA ILE A 99 -9.97 -7.13 5.00
C ILE A 99 -9.67 -6.50 3.64
N VAL A 100 -8.84 -5.46 3.66
CA VAL A 100 -8.29 -4.83 2.46
C VAL A 100 -6.78 -4.68 2.63
N HIS A 101 -6.01 -5.17 1.65
CA HIS A 101 -4.58 -4.93 1.55
C HIS A 101 -4.28 -4.00 0.37
N TYR A 102 -3.45 -3.01 0.61
CA TYR A 102 -2.79 -2.23 -0.42
C TYR A 102 -1.41 -2.84 -0.71
N LEU A 103 -1.08 -2.95 -1.99
CA LEU A 103 0.25 -3.32 -2.47
C LEU A 103 0.66 -2.34 -3.57
N ASP A 104 1.91 -1.84 -3.52
CA ASP A 104 2.45 -1.04 -4.62
C ASP A 104 2.47 -1.85 -5.92
N PRO A 105 2.28 -1.21 -7.09
CA PRO A 105 2.10 -1.92 -8.37
C PRO A 105 3.32 -2.74 -8.81
N ASP A 106 4.50 -2.48 -8.27
CA ASP A 106 5.76 -3.18 -8.55
C ASP A 106 6.08 -4.31 -7.55
N ILE A 107 5.14 -4.64 -6.66
CA ILE A 107 5.25 -5.80 -5.77
C ILE A 107 4.83 -7.08 -6.50
N LYS A 108 5.46 -8.20 -6.14
CA LYS A 108 5.06 -9.55 -6.53
C LYS A 108 4.92 -10.44 -5.31
N LEU A 109 3.82 -11.19 -5.21
CA LEU A 109 3.62 -12.19 -4.17
C LEU A 109 4.36 -13.49 -4.51
N PHE A 110 4.96 -14.10 -3.49
CA PHE A 110 5.68 -15.39 -3.57
C PHE A 110 5.12 -16.43 -2.60
N SER A 111 4.27 -16.05 -1.66
CA SER A 111 3.63 -16.94 -0.69
C SER A 111 2.26 -16.43 -0.30
N SER A 112 1.42 -17.31 0.30
CA SER A 112 0.07 -16.94 0.74
C SER A 112 0.07 -15.81 1.76
N LEU A 113 -1.08 -15.11 1.85
CA LEU A 113 -1.30 -14.02 2.80
C LEU A 113 -1.93 -14.51 4.13
N ASP A 114 -2.11 -15.82 4.32
CA ASP A 114 -2.79 -16.39 5.50
C ASP A 114 -2.17 -15.92 6.82
N LYS A 115 -0.83 -15.80 6.85
CA LYS A 115 -0.13 -15.29 8.02
C LYS A 115 -0.45 -13.80 8.28
N LEU A 116 -0.57 -12.98 7.23
CA LEU A 116 -1.00 -11.58 7.37
C LEU A 116 -2.43 -11.50 7.91
N ASP A 117 -3.31 -12.33 7.37
CA ASP A 117 -4.69 -12.39 7.81
C ASP A 117 -4.81 -12.78 9.28
N SER A 118 -3.95 -13.68 9.77
CA SER A 118 -3.96 -14.09 11.17
C SER A 118 -3.66 -12.95 12.15
N TYR A 119 -2.89 -11.95 11.75
CA TYR A 119 -2.64 -10.77 12.58
C TYR A 119 -3.90 -9.93 12.82
N PHE A 120 -4.87 -10.01 11.92
CA PHE A 120 -6.16 -9.32 12.10
C PHE A 120 -7.09 -9.98 13.14
N GLU A 121 -6.70 -11.09 13.75
CA GLU A 121 -7.41 -11.62 14.92
C GLU A 121 -7.29 -10.69 16.13
N SER A 122 -6.15 -9.99 16.26
CA SER A 122 -5.87 -9.10 17.38
C SER A 122 -5.64 -7.62 17.00
N SER A 123 -5.61 -7.30 15.70
CA SER A 123 -5.28 -5.98 15.20
C SER A 123 -6.24 -5.53 14.10
N SER A 124 -6.28 -4.25 13.80
CA SER A 124 -7.06 -3.69 12.69
C SER A 124 -6.19 -3.02 11.64
N ILE A 125 -4.92 -2.76 11.95
CA ILE A 125 -3.96 -2.05 11.09
C ILE A 125 -2.65 -2.83 11.08
N LEU A 126 -2.14 -3.17 9.89
CA LEU A 126 -0.84 -3.82 9.71
C LEU A 126 0.11 -2.88 9.00
N LEU A 127 1.27 -2.63 9.59
CA LEU A 127 2.34 -1.81 9.04
C LEU A 127 3.63 -2.62 8.92
N THR A 128 4.44 -2.34 7.89
CA THR A 128 5.78 -2.91 7.74
C THR A 128 6.82 -1.81 7.81
N PRO A 129 7.83 -1.90 8.71
CA PRO A 129 8.92 -0.95 8.73
C PRO A 129 9.86 -1.14 7.52
N HIS A 130 10.57 -0.07 7.14
CA HIS A 130 11.60 -0.16 6.11
C HIS A 130 12.72 -1.11 6.49
N ILE A 131 13.15 -1.04 7.75
CA ILE A 131 14.24 -1.85 8.31
C ILE A 131 13.83 -2.37 9.69
N HIS A 132 14.39 -3.50 10.09
CA HIS A 132 14.15 -4.16 11.39
C HIS A 132 15.39 -4.09 12.29
N SER A 133 16.57 -3.83 11.73
CA SER A 133 17.83 -3.77 12.45
C SER A 133 18.63 -2.52 12.07
N PRO A 134 19.52 -2.03 12.97
CA PRO A 134 20.39 -0.89 12.68
C PRO A 134 21.29 -1.14 11.47
N ILE A 135 21.47 -0.11 10.64
CA ILE A 135 22.41 -0.13 9.51
C ILE A 135 23.80 0.22 10.03
N LYS A 136 24.80 -0.62 9.75
CA LYS A 136 26.17 -0.31 10.11
C LYS A 136 26.71 0.84 9.25
N PRO A 137 27.47 1.78 9.84
CA PRO A 137 27.98 2.95 9.09
C PRO A 137 28.75 2.62 7.82
N GLN A 138 29.30 1.41 7.71
CA GLN A 138 30.09 0.93 6.56
C GLN A 138 29.23 0.27 5.47
N GLU A 139 27.97 0.02 5.73
CA GLU A 139 27.06 -0.71 4.80
C GLU A 139 26.43 0.19 3.72
N GLY A 140 26.80 1.46 3.68
CA GLY A 140 26.48 2.36 2.58
C GLY A 140 25.12 3.05 2.68
N SER A 141 24.41 3.13 1.54
CA SER A 141 23.12 3.80 1.39
C SER A 141 22.01 2.75 1.12
N PRO A 142 20.78 2.96 1.62
CA PRO A 142 20.35 4.10 2.45
C PRO A 142 20.85 4.00 3.89
N ASN A 143 20.99 5.15 4.56
CA ASN A 143 21.23 5.21 5.99
C ASN A 143 19.93 5.53 6.77
N GLU A 144 19.94 5.39 8.09
CA GLU A 144 18.76 5.55 8.93
C GLU A 144 18.15 6.97 8.87
N ASN A 145 18.97 8.00 8.58
CA ASN A 145 18.48 9.37 8.41
C ASN A 145 17.50 9.51 7.24
N LEU A 146 17.60 8.64 6.24
CA LEU A 146 16.66 8.63 5.13
C LEU A 146 15.25 8.29 5.65
N PHE A 147 15.14 7.27 6.47
CA PHE A 147 13.83 6.81 6.99
C PHE A 147 13.23 7.80 7.99
N LEU A 148 14.05 8.55 8.73
CA LEU A 148 13.55 9.64 9.58
C LEU A 148 12.92 10.77 8.76
N ARG A 149 13.34 10.96 7.51
CA ARG A 149 12.80 11.99 6.61
C ARG A 149 11.60 11.52 5.80
N HIS A 150 11.58 10.22 5.45
CA HIS A 150 10.59 9.67 4.51
C HIS A 150 9.53 8.81 5.19
N GLY A 151 9.71 8.47 6.46
CA GLY A 151 8.82 7.61 7.23
C GLY A 151 9.51 6.31 7.64
N LEU A 152 9.17 5.84 8.84
CA LEU A 152 9.69 4.58 9.39
C LEU A 152 9.04 3.36 8.75
N TYR A 153 7.77 3.49 8.33
CA TYR A 153 6.98 2.44 7.70
C TYR A 153 6.97 2.63 6.20
N ASN A 154 7.13 1.52 5.46
CA ASN A 154 7.07 1.51 4.01
C ASN A 154 5.62 1.26 3.55
N LEU A 155 5.01 2.24 2.91
CA LEU A 155 3.65 2.15 2.40
C LEU A 155 3.54 1.53 0.99
N GLY A 156 4.55 0.78 0.57
CA GLY A 156 4.36 -0.24 -0.46
C GLY A 156 3.40 -1.34 0.00
N TYR A 157 3.18 -1.46 1.32
CA TYR A 157 2.17 -2.32 1.90
C TYR A 157 1.43 -1.62 3.05
N LEU A 158 0.10 -1.77 3.06
CA LEU A 158 -0.76 -1.44 4.19
C LEU A 158 -1.91 -2.44 4.24
N GLY A 159 -2.15 -3.07 5.40
CA GLY A 159 -3.30 -3.93 5.62
C GLY A 159 -4.29 -3.32 6.60
N LEU A 160 -5.58 -3.34 6.26
CA LEU A 160 -6.65 -2.86 7.14
C LEU A 160 -7.79 -3.87 7.23
N LYS A 161 -8.24 -4.12 8.48
CA LYS A 161 -9.49 -4.81 8.77
C LYS A 161 -10.58 -3.78 9.07
N LYS A 162 -11.78 -3.99 8.56
CA LYS A 162 -12.94 -3.13 8.82
C LYS A 162 -13.23 -3.07 10.32
N SER A 163 -13.11 -1.90 10.91
CA SER A 163 -13.39 -1.64 12.31
C SER A 163 -13.62 -0.14 12.55
N ALA A 164 -14.22 0.23 13.69
CA ALA A 164 -14.36 1.64 14.05
C ALA A 164 -13.01 2.35 14.24
N VAL A 165 -11.93 1.61 14.52
CA VAL A 165 -10.59 2.17 14.64
C VAL A 165 -9.98 2.42 13.28
N SER A 166 -10.07 1.46 12.35
CA SER A 166 -9.58 1.65 10.99
C SER A 166 -10.32 2.77 10.25
N ASP A 167 -11.63 2.94 10.52
CA ASP A 167 -12.41 4.06 9.96
C ASP A 167 -11.86 5.41 10.43
N LYS A 168 -11.62 5.58 11.75
CA LYS A 168 -11.04 6.81 12.30
C LYS A 168 -9.61 7.06 11.80
N ALA A 169 -8.81 6.01 11.69
CA ALA A 169 -7.46 6.10 11.16
C ALA A 169 -7.47 6.55 9.69
N LEU A 170 -8.38 5.98 8.88
CA LEU A 170 -8.57 6.37 7.48
C LEU A 170 -9.06 7.81 7.34
N ASP A 171 -10.02 8.26 8.16
CA ASP A 171 -10.50 9.65 8.11
C ASP A 171 -9.39 10.65 8.40
N TRP A 172 -8.58 10.37 9.41
CA TRP A 172 -7.44 11.20 9.76
C TRP A 172 -6.35 11.18 8.66
N TRP A 173 -6.01 10.00 8.16
CA TRP A 173 -4.96 9.83 7.15
C TRP A 173 -5.36 10.43 5.81
N GLU A 174 -6.63 10.26 5.39
CA GLU A 174 -7.18 10.88 4.19
C GLU A 174 -7.07 12.40 4.25
N ASP A 175 -7.48 13.02 5.36
CA ASP A 175 -7.37 14.48 5.53
C ASP A 175 -5.91 14.94 5.38
N ARG A 176 -4.94 14.23 5.96
CA ARG A 176 -3.52 14.55 5.85
C ARG A 176 -2.99 14.37 4.43
N CYS A 177 -3.35 13.28 3.76
CA CYS A 177 -2.92 13.01 2.40
C CYS A 177 -3.51 14.02 1.41
N LEU A 178 -4.80 14.31 1.49
CA LEU A 178 -5.46 15.23 0.56
C LEU A 178 -5.06 16.70 0.78
N THR A 179 -4.69 17.08 2.00
CA THR A 179 -4.32 18.47 2.32
C THR A 179 -2.81 18.71 2.29
N MET A 180 -2.00 17.73 2.69
CA MET A 180 -0.56 17.85 2.96
C MET A 180 0.25 16.68 2.37
N GLY A 181 -0.22 16.01 1.34
CA GLY A 181 0.44 14.86 0.68
C GLY A 181 1.58 15.24 -0.26
N PHE A 182 2.31 16.31 0.03
CA PHE A 182 3.42 16.80 -0.81
C PHE A 182 4.69 15.96 -0.65
N ASN A 183 5.47 15.88 -1.72
CA ASN A 183 6.83 15.34 -1.69
C ASN A 183 7.86 16.45 -1.40
N ASN A 184 7.94 16.87 -0.15
CA ASN A 184 8.84 17.95 0.25
C ASN A 184 9.51 17.66 1.62
N PRO A 185 10.47 16.72 1.69
CA PRO A 185 11.10 16.30 2.94
C PRO A 185 11.84 17.42 3.68
N LYS A 186 12.23 18.49 2.97
CA LYS A 186 12.86 19.67 3.59
C LYS A 186 11.91 20.38 4.54
N TYR A 187 10.61 20.34 4.25
CA TYR A 187 9.58 20.98 5.07
C TYR A 187 8.77 19.98 5.90
N GLY A 188 9.24 18.73 6.01
CA GLY A 188 8.60 17.70 6.81
C GLY A 188 7.39 17.04 6.15
N PHE A 189 7.33 17.03 4.82
CA PHE A 189 6.30 16.34 4.04
C PHE A 189 6.93 15.20 3.24
N PHE A 190 6.35 14.04 3.31
CA PHE A 190 6.69 12.95 2.40
C PHE A 190 5.44 12.11 2.12
N VAL A 191 4.71 12.55 1.14
CA VAL A 191 3.48 11.97 0.58
C VAL A 191 2.54 11.38 1.65
N ASP A 192 2.06 10.18 1.44
CA ASP A 192 1.18 9.43 2.35
C ASP A 192 1.93 8.79 3.53
N GLN A 193 3.20 8.45 3.34
CA GLN A 193 3.98 7.54 4.16
C GLN A 193 4.40 8.14 5.51
N LEU A 194 4.84 9.41 5.53
CA LEU A 194 5.36 10.04 6.74
C LEU A 194 4.31 10.13 7.86
N TRP A 195 3.04 10.29 7.48
CA TRP A 195 1.91 10.35 8.41
C TRP A 195 1.72 9.06 9.19
N MET A 196 2.07 7.91 8.61
CA MET A 196 1.91 6.60 9.25
C MET A 196 2.78 6.40 10.48
N ASN A 197 3.80 7.23 10.70
CA ASN A 197 4.58 7.23 11.94
C ASN A 197 3.71 7.47 13.18
N TYR A 198 2.57 8.16 13.04
CA TYR A 198 1.66 8.45 14.15
C TYR A 198 0.68 7.30 14.46
N ILE A 199 0.42 6.43 13.52
CA ILE A 199 -0.61 5.39 13.67
C ILE A 199 -0.37 4.48 14.88
N PRO A 200 0.83 3.95 15.14
CA PRO A 200 1.07 3.14 16.33
C PRO A 200 1.00 3.93 17.65
N ILE A 201 1.15 5.25 17.59
CA ILE A 201 1.00 6.14 18.76
C ILE A 201 -0.48 6.39 19.05
N PHE A 202 -1.28 6.62 18.01
CA PHE A 202 -2.71 6.89 18.16
C PHE A 202 -3.53 5.63 18.45
N TYR A 203 -3.12 4.48 17.88
CA TYR A 203 -3.83 3.20 17.95
C TYR A 203 -2.90 2.04 18.32
N PRO A 204 -2.23 2.11 19.49
CA PRO A 204 -1.16 1.16 19.87
C PRO A 204 -1.65 -0.29 20.05
N LYS A 205 -2.92 -0.48 20.39
CA LYS A 205 -3.50 -1.83 20.62
C LYS A 205 -4.01 -2.47 19.33
N GLU A 206 -4.37 -1.66 18.36
CA GLU A 206 -4.99 -2.07 17.11
C GLU A 206 -3.99 -2.10 15.94
N THR A 207 -2.76 -1.64 16.18
CA THR A 207 -1.69 -1.65 15.17
C THR A 207 -0.72 -2.79 15.44
N HIS A 208 -0.55 -3.65 14.43
CA HIS A 208 0.51 -4.66 14.41
C HIS A 208 1.64 -4.20 13.49
N ILE A 209 2.85 -4.12 14.03
CA ILE A 209 4.06 -3.85 13.27
C ILE A 209 4.69 -5.18 12.89
N MET A 210 4.69 -5.47 11.58
CA MET A 210 5.19 -6.73 11.06
C MET A 210 6.72 -6.73 11.05
N LEU A 211 7.33 -7.62 11.79
CA LEU A 211 8.78 -7.80 11.87
C LEU A 211 9.28 -9.05 11.11
N ASP A 212 8.45 -9.61 10.25
CA ASP A 212 8.80 -10.75 9.41
C ASP A 212 9.69 -10.32 8.23
N MET A 213 10.81 -11.00 8.04
CA MET A 213 11.81 -10.66 7.03
C MET A 213 11.35 -10.90 5.58
N GLY A 214 10.28 -11.68 5.37
CA GLY A 214 9.74 -12.02 4.04
C GLY A 214 8.80 -10.97 3.45
N TYR A 215 8.42 -9.93 4.20
CA TYR A 215 7.48 -8.93 3.73
C TYR A 215 8.17 -7.65 3.28
N ASN A 216 7.66 -7.07 2.18
CA ASN A 216 8.08 -5.80 1.62
C ASN A 216 9.61 -5.69 1.49
N MET A 217 10.23 -6.74 0.89
CA MET A 217 11.65 -6.75 0.63
C MET A 217 11.99 -5.83 -0.53
N GLY A 218 12.97 -4.96 -0.31
CA GLY A 218 13.44 -4.01 -1.29
C GLY A 218 14.91 -3.63 -1.09
N PRO A 219 15.48 -2.78 -1.95
CA PRO A 219 16.90 -2.39 -1.86
C PRO A 219 17.29 -1.81 -0.51
N TRP A 220 16.35 -1.20 0.20
CA TRP A 220 16.59 -0.53 1.49
C TRP A 220 16.83 -1.47 2.67
N ASN A 221 16.49 -2.77 2.57
CA ASN A 221 16.60 -3.73 3.67
C ASN A 221 17.40 -5.00 3.32
N LEU A 222 18.17 -4.99 2.22
CA LEU A 222 19.02 -6.12 1.83
C LEU A 222 20.19 -6.36 2.79
N HIS A 223 20.59 -5.39 3.61
CA HIS A 223 21.62 -5.54 4.65
C HIS A 223 21.22 -6.54 5.75
N GLU A 224 19.92 -6.75 5.97
CA GLU A 224 19.37 -7.61 7.02
C GLU A 224 18.60 -8.81 6.48
N ARG A 225 18.47 -8.96 5.15
CA ARG A 225 17.66 -10.00 4.52
C ARG A 225 18.45 -10.79 3.49
N SER A 226 18.21 -12.09 3.45
CA SER A 226 18.78 -12.98 2.43
C SER A 226 17.68 -13.73 1.70
N LEU A 227 17.83 -13.85 0.38
CA LEU A 227 16.97 -14.72 -0.43
C LEU A 227 17.52 -16.15 -0.38
N ASN A 228 16.68 -17.06 0.11
CA ASN A 228 16.96 -18.49 0.03
C ASN A 228 16.08 -19.10 -1.04
N PHE A 229 16.65 -19.53 -2.13
CA PHE A 229 15.93 -20.32 -3.13
C PHE A 229 15.90 -21.76 -2.61
N LYS A 230 14.68 -22.28 -2.36
CA LYS A 230 14.50 -23.73 -2.23
C LYS A 230 14.42 -24.28 -3.65
N ASP A 231 15.31 -25.15 -3.99
CA ASP A 231 15.17 -25.94 -5.22
C ASP A 231 13.81 -26.62 -5.15
N SER A 232 12.94 -26.32 -6.14
CA SER A 232 11.72 -27.07 -6.32
C SER A 232 12.08 -28.49 -6.69
N ALA A 233 11.93 -29.41 -5.75
CA ALA A 233 12.07 -30.86 -5.97
C ALA A 233 10.95 -31.34 -6.91
#